data_4bd8299653d769ca540b91d3ec6e17ce
#
_entry.id   4bd8299653d769ca540b91d3ec6e17ce
#
_cell.length_a   1.000
_cell.length_b   1.000
_cell.length_c   1.000
_cell.angle_alpha   90.00
_cell.angle_beta   90.00
_cell.angle_gamma   90.00
#
_symmetry.space_group_name_H-M   'P 1'
#
loop_
_entity.id
_entity.type
_entity.pdbx_description
1 polymer ?
#
loop_
_entity_poly.entity_id
_entity_poly.type
_entity_poly.pdbx_seq_one_letter_code
_entity_poly.pdbx_strand_id
1 'polypeptide(L)'
;MCIRDRVAAALKLRDPQGKYTTVVNLQGDLPTIDPLAIQRCLAGLTNETVDIATIATRIEAETDVSNPNVVKTIAPLGEGREVAYIRDFVRSPGPEHDAPFWRHINVYAYRREALDRFASLPVSTREAIRKLEQLRALDNDLRMAVVRVDSLPLSVSAPVDLEAARMMLRKKS
;
A
#
# COMPACT_ATOMS: atom_id res chain seq x y z
N MET A 1 -11.26 -11.42 -9.85
CA MET A 1 -10.73 -11.72 -8.50
C MET A 1 -9.71 -10.64 -8.16
N CYS A 2 -9.95 -9.92 -7.11
CA CYS A 2 -9.15 -8.81 -6.62
C CYS A 2 -7.82 -9.31 -6.01
N ILE A 3 -6.82 -8.44 -5.87
CA ILE A 3 -5.50 -8.85 -5.34
C ILE A 3 -5.64 -9.43 -3.92
N ARG A 4 -6.38 -8.79 -3.03
CA ARG A 4 -6.59 -9.27 -1.66
C ARG A 4 -7.36 -10.59 -1.60
N ASP A 5 -8.31 -10.84 -2.51
CA ASP A 5 -9.02 -12.12 -2.57
C ASP A 5 -8.04 -13.26 -2.86
N ARG A 6 -7.05 -13.01 -3.74
CA ARG A 6 -5.96 -13.95 -4.03
C ARG A 6 -5.07 -14.18 -2.82
N VAL A 7 -4.74 -13.11 -2.06
CA VAL A 7 -3.94 -13.20 -0.84
C VAL A 7 -4.69 -14.00 0.23
N ALA A 8 -5.98 -13.70 0.45
CA ALA A 8 -6.82 -14.42 1.42
C ALA A 8 -6.98 -15.90 1.03
N ALA A 9 -7.19 -16.21 -0.26
CA ALA A 9 -7.26 -17.58 -0.75
C ALA A 9 -5.92 -18.33 -0.56
N ALA A 10 -4.80 -17.69 -0.88
CA ALA A 10 -3.46 -18.26 -0.67
C ALA A 10 -3.19 -18.54 0.83
N LEU A 11 -3.60 -17.61 1.70
CA LEU A 11 -3.46 -17.79 3.15
C LEU A 11 -4.26 -18.99 3.66
N LYS A 12 -5.51 -19.16 3.22
CA LYS A 12 -6.35 -20.31 3.59
C LYS A 12 -5.73 -21.65 3.19
N LEU A 13 -5.06 -21.70 2.03
CA LEU A 13 -4.38 -22.89 1.55
C LEU A 13 -3.07 -23.17 2.30
N ARG A 14 -2.32 -22.14 2.65
CA ARG A 14 -0.99 -22.28 3.24
C ARG A 14 -0.99 -22.34 4.75
N ASP A 15 -2.01 -21.77 5.37
CA ASP A 15 -2.18 -21.71 6.82
C ASP A 15 -3.62 -21.99 7.24
N PRO A 16 -4.14 -23.21 6.95
CA PRO A 16 -5.52 -23.58 7.30
C PRO A 16 -5.76 -23.62 8.82
N GLN A 17 -4.70 -23.75 9.61
CA GLN A 17 -4.77 -23.81 11.07
C GLN A 17 -4.73 -22.42 11.75
N GLY A 18 -4.53 -21.34 10.99
CA GLY A 18 -4.54 -20.00 11.56
C GLY A 18 -3.33 -19.64 12.43
N LYS A 19 -2.15 -20.20 12.16
CA LYS A 19 -0.93 -19.95 12.94
C LYS A 19 -0.40 -18.53 12.80
N TYR A 20 -0.54 -17.95 11.60
CA TYR A 20 -0.05 -16.61 11.31
C TYR A 20 -1.13 -15.56 11.55
N THR A 21 -0.86 -14.63 12.44
CA THR A 21 -1.75 -13.53 12.79
C THR A 21 -1.56 -12.29 11.92
N THR A 22 -0.43 -12.21 11.21
CA THR A 22 -0.07 -11.09 10.33
C THR A 22 0.30 -11.61 8.95
N VAL A 23 -0.17 -10.92 7.91
CA VAL A 23 0.02 -11.29 6.51
C VAL A 23 0.59 -10.10 5.76
N VAL A 24 1.69 -10.29 5.04
CA VAL A 24 2.25 -9.26 4.15
C VAL A 24 1.95 -9.62 2.71
N ASN A 25 1.36 -8.67 1.99
CA ASN A 25 1.24 -8.72 0.54
C ASN A 25 2.38 -7.92 -0.09
N LEU A 26 3.39 -8.63 -0.57
CA LEU A 26 4.45 -8.08 -1.40
C LEU A 26 4.14 -8.44 -2.86
N GLN A 27 3.91 -7.42 -3.67
CA GLN A 27 3.59 -7.64 -5.09
C GLN A 27 4.85 -7.91 -5.92
N GLY A 28 4.72 -8.83 -6.88
CA GLY A 28 5.84 -9.25 -7.73
C GLY A 28 6.36 -8.18 -8.71
N ASP A 29 5.62 -7.08 -8.86
CA ASP A 29 6.00 -5.93 -9.68
C ASP A 29 6.97 -4.96 -8.98
N LEU A 30 7.38 -5.25 -7.74
CA LEU A 30 8.33 -4.43 -6.96
C LEU A 30 9.67 -5.16 -6.70
N PRO A 31 10.40 -5.60 -7.74
CA PRO A 31 11.58 -6.45 -7.56
C PRO A 31 12.76 -5.74 -6.88
N THR A 32 12.76 -4.41 -6.83
CA THR A 32 13.85 -3.61 -6.24
C THR A 32 13.51 -3.05 -4.87
N ILE A 33 12.42 -3.52 -4.24
CA ILE A 33 12.02 -3.02 -2.93
C ILE A 33 13.08 -3.29 -1.87
N ASP A 34 13.32 -2.29 -1.04
CA ASP A 34 14.18 -2.43 0.12
C ASP A 34 13.51 -3.33 1.18
N PRO A 35 14.14 -4.39 1.66
CA PRO A 35 13.62 -5.20 2.77
C PRO A 35 13.26 -4.37 4.02
N LEU A 36 13.97 -3.27 4.27
CA LEU A 36 13.64 -2.36 5.38
C LEU A 36 12.27 -1.71 5.19
N ALA A 37 11.86 -1.41 3.96
CA ALA A 37 10.52 -0.88 3.68
C ALA A 37 9.42 -1.88 4.06
N ILE A 38 9.66 -3.19 3.87
CA ILE A 38 8.74 -4.25 4.31
C ILE A 38 8.66 -4.31 5.84
N GLN A 39 9.79 -4.21 6.52
CA GLN A 39 9.84 -4.17 7.99
C GLN A 39 9.10 -2.95 8.53
N ARG A 40 9.27 -1.78 7.91
CA ARG A 40 8.54 -0.55 8.26
C ARG A 40 7.03 -0.71 8.03
N CYS A 41 6.61 -1.36 6.96
CA CYS A 41 5.20 -1.67 6.73
C CYS A 41 4.61 -2.52 7.88
N LEU A 42 5.33 -3.56 8.30
CA LEU A 42 4.94 -4.40 9.44
C LEU A 42 4.88 -3.59 10.74
N ALA A 43 5.85 -2.70 10.97
CA ALA A 43 5.85 -1.82 12.14
C ALA A 43 4.63 -0.89 12.22
N GLY A 44 3.97 -0.61 11.09
CA GLY A 44 2.69 0.11 11.07
C GLY A 44 1.55 -0.60 11.80
N LEU A 45 1.66 -1.92 12.04
CA LEU A 45 0.71 -2.70 12.83
C LEU A 45 1.04 -2.76 14.33
N THR A 46 2.09 -2.09 14.80
CA THR A 46 2.47 -2.07 16.23
C THR A 46 1.36 -1.48 17.09
N ASN A 47 0.64 -0.48 16.58
CA ASN A 47 -0.59 -0.01 17.21
C ASN A 47 -1.70 -1.02 16.97
N GLU A 48 -2.21 -1.64 18.05
CA GLU A 48 -3.24 -2.69 18.01
C GLU A 48 -4.55 -2.23 17.37
N THR A 49 -4.79 -0.92 17.33
CA THR A 49 -5.99 -0.37 16.68
C THR A 49 -5.90 -0.30 15.16
N VAL A 50 -4.72 -0.53 14.56
CA VAL A 50 -4.52 -0.56 13.11
C VAL A 50 -4.83 -1.94 12.56
N ASP A 51 -5.73 -2.01 11.59
CA ASP A 51 -6.15 -3.24 10.90
C ASP A 51 -5.23 -3.57 9.71
N ILE A 52 -4.83 -2.53 8.97
CA ILE A 52 -4.04 -2.63 7.75
C ILE A 52 -2.96 -1.55 7.76
N ALA A 53 -1.74 -1.91 7.46
CA ALA A 53 -0.66 -0.95 7.25
C ALA A 53 -0.18 -0.98 5.80
N THR A 54 0.27 0.16 5.30
CA THR A 54 0.93 0.31 4.01
C THR A 54 2.07 1.31 4.11
N ILE A 55 2.78 1.54 3.03
CA ILE A 55 3.91 2.48 2.99
C ILE A 55 3.72 3.53 1.90
N ALA A 56 4.32 4.70 2.12
CA ALA A 56 4.35 5.77 1.14
C ALA A 56 5.64 6.58 1.24
N THR A 57 6.05 7.16 0.12
CA THR A 57 7.17 8.10 0.06
C THR A 57 6.67 9.50 -0.32
N ARG A 58 7.41 10.53 0.05
CA ARG A 58 7.05 11.90 -0.31
C ARG A 58 7.10 12.10 -1.82
N ILE A 59 6.13 12.80 -2.36
CA ILE A 59 6.17 13.28 -3.75
C ILE A 59 6.89 14.62 -3.76
N GLU A 60 7.97 14.69 -4.54
CA GLU A 60 8.76 15.92 -4.71
C GLU A 60 8.45 16.61 -6.04
N ALA A 61 8.19 15.81 -7.10
CA ALA A 61 7.92 16.32 -8.42
C ALA A 61 6.43 16.67 -8.57
N GLU A 62 6.12 17.89 -8.96
CA GLU A 62 4.75 18.35 -9.22
C GLU A 62 4.06 17.54 -10.35
N THR A 63 4.83 17.06 -11.30
CA THR A 63 4.36 16.16 -12.36
C THR A 63 3.79 14.85 -11.81
N ASP A 64 4.32 14.34 -10.69
CA ASP A 64 3.79 13.15 -10.05
C ASP A 64 2.49 13.44 -9.29
N VAL A 65 2.29 14.66 -8.80
CA VAL A 65 1.04 15.07 -8.17
C VAL A 65 -0.10 15.06 -9.18
N SER A 66 0.12 15.57 -10.37
CA SER A 66 -0.89 15.62 -11.45
C SER A 66 -1.07 14.29 -12.19
N ASN A 67 -0.12 13.35 -12.08
CA ASN A 67 -0.15 12.07 -12.80
C ASN A 67 -1.20 11.11 -12.19
N PRO A 68 -2.27 10.73 -12.91
CA PRO A 68 -3.31 9.86 -12.38
C PRO A 68 -2.87 8.40 -12.17
N ASN A 69 -1.72 8.01 -12.74
CA ASN A 69 -1.14 6.68 -12.52
C ASN A 69 -0.39 6.59 -11.18
N VAL A 70 -0.02 7.71 -10.59
CA VAL A 70 0.55 7.81 -9.26
C VAL A 70 -0.58 7.96 -8.25
N VAL A 71 -0.83 6.93 -7.44
CA VAL A 71 -1.82 7.01 -6.36
C VAL A 71 -1.25 7.80 -5.20
N LYS A 72 -2.00 8.78 -4.71
CA LYS A 72 -1.65 9.60 -3.54
C LYS A 72 -2.38 9.08 -2.32
N THR A 73 -1.63 8.91 -1.24
CA THR A 73 -2.16 8.64 0.10
C THR A 73 -2.37 9.97 0.81
N ILE A 74 -3.55 10.22 1.27
CA ILE A 74 -3.91 11.41 2.06
C ILE A 74 -3.82 11.04 3.53
N ALA A 75 -2.78 11.53 4.19
CA ALA A 75 -2.52 11.26 5.60
C ALA A 75 -1.65 12.38 6.18
N PRO A 76 -1.79 12.69 7.48
CA PRO A 76 -1.01 13.75 8.13
C PRO A 76 0.41 13.27 8.50
N LEU A 77 1.15 12.76 7.50
CA LEU A 77 2.58 12.49 7.60
C LEU A 77 3.37 13.80 7.51
N GLY A 78 4.56 13.84 8.10
CA GLY A 78 5.41 15.04 8.07
C GLY A 78 6.63 14.88 8.96
N GLU A 79 7.30 15.99 9.26
CA GLU A 79 8.43 16.00 10.19
C GLU A 79 7.96 15.52 11.58
N GLY A 80 8.71 14.56 12.14
CA GLY A 80 8.39 13.94 13.43
C GLY A 80 7.18 13.00 13.42
N ARG A 81 6.51 12.80 12.28
CA ARG A 81 5.39 11.88 12.17
C ARG A 81 5.61 10.89 11.01
N GLU A 82 6.23 9.79 11.35
CA GLU A 82 6.56 8.72 10.41
C GLU A 82 5.39 7.76 10.14
N VAL A 83 4.37 7.75 11.02
CA VAL A 83 3.17 6.89 10.92
C VAL A 83 1.93 7.74 11.11
N ALA A 84 0.93 7.55 10.26
CA ALA A 84 -0.35 8.25 10.38
C ALA A 84 -1.52 7.39 9.89
N TYR A 85 -2.73 7.67 10.38
CA TYR A 85 -3.94 7.09 9.81
C TYR A 85 -4.23 7.70 8.44
N ILE A 86 -4.62 6.83 7.52
CA ILE A 86 -5.00 7.21 6.16
C ILE A 86 -6.42 7.77 6.19
N ARG A 87 -6.59 8.94 5.56
CA ARG A 87 -7.89 9.59 5.40
C ARG A 87 -8.52 9.25 4.04
N ASP A 88 -7.69 9.20 2.99
CA ASP A 88 -8.16 8.90 1.63
C ASP A 88 -7.02 8.39 0.74
N PHE A 89 -7.41 7.87 -0.44
CA PHE A 89 -6.53 7.59 -1.57
C PHE A 89 -7.13 8.22 -2.83
N VAL A 90 -6.30 8.98 -3.52
CA VAL A 90 -6.73 9.70 -4.74
C VAL A 90 -5.72 9.52 -5.87
N ARG A 91 -6.22 9.57 -7.11
CA ARG A 91 -5.37 9.60 -8.31
C ARG A 91 -4.98 11.03 -8.67
N SER A 92 -5.93 11.94 -8.58
CA SER A 92 -5.72 13.37 -8.82
C SER A 92 -6.31 14.12 -7.61
N PRO A 93 -5.45 14.75 -6.78
CA PRO A 93 -5.94 15.53 -5.65
C PRO A 93 -6.69 16.77 -6.16
N GLY A 94 -7.84 17.02 -5.56
CA GLY A 94 -8.61 18.24 -5.77
C GLY A 94 -8.21 19.34 -4.78
N PRO A 95 -8.88 20.50 -4.86
CA PRO A 95 -8.59 21.65 -4.00
C PRO A 95 -8.88 21.37 -2.51
N GLU A 96 -9.61 20.31 -2.21
CA GLU A 96 -9.89 19.84 -0.85
C GLU A 96 -8.72 19.12 -0.19
N HIS A 97 -7.65 18.86 -0.93
CA HIS A 97 -6.47 18.14 -0.44
C HIS A 97 -5.26 19.05 -0.43
N ASP A 98 -4.69 19.23 0.76
CA ASP A 98 -3.47 20.03 0.95
C ASP A 98 -2.20 19.18 0.82
N ALA A 99 -1.13 19.80 0.32
CA ALA A 99 0.21 19.22 0.35
C ALA A 99 0.75 19.13 1.82
N PRO A 100 1.70 18.23 2.10
CA PRO A 100 2.43 17.39 1.17
C PRO A 100 1.67 16.15 0.72
N PHE A 101 1.91 15.72 -0.52
CA PHE A 101 1.35 14.49 -1.05
C PHE A 101 2.33 13.32 -0.91
N TRP A 102 1.78 12.11 -0.69
CA TRP A 102 2.53 10.90 -0.44
C TRP A 102 2.20 9.85 -1.50
N ARG A 103 3.21 9.44 -2.26
CA ARG A 103 3.09 8.38 -3.26
C ARG A 103 2.90 7.05 -2.57
N HIS A 104 1.76 6.43 -2.80
CA HIS A 104 1.47 5.10 -2.30
C HIS A 104 2.38 4.05 -2.94
N ILE A 105 2.92 3.15 -2.13
CA ILE A 105 3.67 1.98 -2.57
C ILE A 105 2.85 0.73 -2.22
N ASN A 106 2.60 -0.10 -3.20
CA ASN A 106 1.66 -1.23 -3.17
C ASN A 106 2.15 -2.42 -2.34
N VAL A 107 2.55 -2.15 -1.11
CA VAL A 107 2.89 -3.15 -0.08
C VAL A 107 1.93 -2.99 1.07
N TYR A 108 1.36 -4.09 1.54
CA TYR A 108 0.41 -4.07 2.65
C TYR A 108 0.75 -5.11 3.69
N ALA A 109 0.62 -4.75 4.95
CA ALA A 109 0.58 -5.66 6.08
C ALA A 109 -0.84 -5.66 6.65
N TYR A 110 -1.40 -6.84 6.86
CA TYR A 110 -2.75 -7.04 7.38
C TYR A 110 -2.70 -7.79 8.69
N ARG A 111 -3.57 -7.43 9.65
CA ARG A 111 -4.00 -8.42 10.61
C ARG A 111 -4.82 -9.48 9.88
N ARG A 112 -4.66 -10.75 10.25
CA ARG A 112 -5.37 -11.87 9.59
C ARG A 112 -6.87 -11.62 9.56
N GLU A 113 -7.46 -11.29 10.69
CA GLU A 113 -8.90 -11.02 10.81
C GLU A 113 -9.36 -9.86 9.93
N ALA A 114 -8.53 -8.82 9.84
CA ALA A 114 -8.79 -7.68 8.96
C ALA A 114 -8.75 -8.08 7.49
N LEU A 115 -7.81 -8.93 7.08
CA LEU A 115 -7.75 -9.46 5.71
C LEU A 115 -8.99 -10.30 5.38
N ASP A 116 -9.40 -11.19 6.28
CA ASP A 116 -10.60 -12.03 6.10
C ASP A 116 -11.86 -11.15 6.01
N ARG A 117 -12.01 -10.16 6.90
CA ARG A 117 -13.09 -9.17 6.85
C ARG A 117 -13.06 -8.40 5.52
N PHE A 118 -11.91 -7.86 5.14
CA PHE A 118 -11.75 -7.08 3.91
C PHE A 118 -12.11 -7.91 2.66
N ALA A 119 -11.71 -9.17 2.57
CA ALA A 119 -12.04 -10.05 1.47
C ALA A 119 -13.55 -10.37 1.38
N SER A 120 -14.28 -10.33 2.48
CA SER A 120 -15.72 -10.57 2.52
C SER A 120 -16.60 -9.36 2.16
N LEU A 121 -16.02 -8.14 2.18
CA LEU A 121 -16.76 -6.92 1.92
C LEU A 121 -17.17 -6.77 0.45
N PRO A 122 -18.37 -6.26 0.16
CA PRO A 122 -18.76 -5.91 -1.21
C PRO A 122 -17.96 -4.72 -1.73
N VAL A 123 -17.91 -4.57 -3.05
CA VAL A 123 -17.26 -3.42 -3.70
C VAL A 123 -17.93 -2.13 -3.26
N SER A 124 -17.16 -1.18 -2.76
CA SER A 124 -17.69 0.11 -2.32
C SER A 124 -17.86 1.08 -3.50
N THR A 125 -18.69 2.10 -3.30
CA THR A 125 -18.96 3.11 -4.34
C THR A 125 -17.69 3.87 -4.73
N ARG A 126 -16.87 4.29 -3.75
CA ARG A 126 -15.61 5.00 -4.04
C ARG A 126 -14.60 4.11 -4.77
N GLU A 127 -14.50 2.83 -4.36
CA GLU A 127 -13.68 1.86 -5.06
C GLU A 127 -14.09 1.70 -6.53
N ALA A 128 -15.39 1.53 -6.79
CA ALA A 128 -15.91 1.35 -8.14
C ALA A 128 -15.62 2.56 -9.05
N ILE A 129 -15.75 3.78 -8.51
CA ILE A 129 -15.53 5.03 -9.24
C ILE A 129 -14.03 5.27 -9.46
N ARG A 130 -13.21 5.20 -8.40
CA ARG A 130 -11.80 5.57 -8.45
C ARG A 130 -10.88 4.43 -8.89
N LYS A 131 -11.39 3.20 -8.97
CA LYS A 131 -10.61 1.98 -9.28
C LYS A 131 -9.44 1.78 -8.31
N LEU A 132 -9.71 1.99 -7.02
CA LEU A 132 -8.77 1.85 -5.91
C LEU A 132 -9.37 0.92 -4.86
N GLU A 133 -8.92 -0.34 -4.86
CA GLU A 133 -9.47 -1.41 -4.00
C GLU A 133 -9.39 -1.09 -2.50
N GLN A 134 -8.34 -0.42 -2.08
CA GLN A 134 -8.10 -0.07 -0.68
C GLN A 134 -9.15 0.89 -0.11
N LEU A 135 -9.89 1.61 -0.95
CA LEU A 135 -11.00 2.46 -0.51
C LEU A 135 -12.12 1.66 0.14
N ARG A 136 -12.34 0.40 -0.28
CA ARG A 136 -13.32 -0.49 0.35
C ARG A 136 -13.01 -0.69 1.84
N ALA A 137 -11.73 -0.78 2.22
CA ALA A 137 -11.34 -0.91 3.62
C ALA A 137 -11.74 0.35 4.41
N LEU A 138 -11.39 1.54 3.90
CA LEU A 138 -11.74 2.81 4.54
C LEU A 138 -13.25 3.02 4.61
N ASP A 139 -13.99 2.65 3.55
CA ASP A 139 -15.46 2.81 3.48
C ASP A 139 -16.20 1.86 4.43
N ASN A 140 -15.53 0.88 5.00
CA ASN A 140 -16.08 -0.09 5.95
C ASN A 140 -15.35 -0.07 7.31
N ASP A 141 -14.82 1.09 7.69
CA ASP A 141 -14.23 1.35 9.01
C ASP A 141 -13.04 0.45 9.39
N LEU A 142 -12.34 -0.10 8.39
CA LEU A 142 -11.03 -0.70 8.65
C LEU A 142 -10.00 0.41 8.81
N ARG A 143 -9.34 0.42 9.96
CA ARG A 143 -8.33 1.44 10.28
C ARG A 143 -7.04 1.16 9.55
N MET A 144 -6.72 2.01 8.60
CA MET A 144 -5.51 1.91 7.80
C MET A 144 -4.47 2.92 8.27
N ALA A 145 -3.24 2.45 8.46
CA ALA A 145 -2.09 3.32 8.70
C ALA A 145 -1.14 3.32 7.50
N VAL A 146 -0.48 4.44 7.28
CA VAL A 146 0.64 4.56 6.35
C VAL A 146 1.91 4.86 7.11
N VAL A 147 3.00 4.19 6.73
CA VAL A 147 4.35 4.44 7.24
C VAL A 147 5.16 5.13 6.16
N ARG A 148 5.83 6.21 6.52
CA ARG A 148 6.75 6.91 5.63
C ARG A 148 7.98 6.04 5.38
N VAL A 149 8.40 6.00 4.11
CA VAL A 149 9.68 5.45 3.68
C VAL A 149 10.38 6.44 2.76
N ASP A 150 11.71 6.41 2.75
CA ASP A 150 12.50 7.37 1.97
C ASP A 150 12.89 6.82 0.59
N SER A 151 12.72 5.51 0.37
CA SER A 151 13.04 4.85 -0.90
C SER A 151 11.78 4.58 -1.73
N LEU A 152 11.83 4.91 -3.02
CA LEU A 152 10.82 4.53 -4.00
C LEU A 152 11.32 3.30 -4.77
N PRO A 153 10.70 2.12 -4.63
CA PRO A 153 11.05 0.97 -5.45
C PRO A 153 10.64 1.19 -6.91
N LEU A 154 11.42 0.64 -7.83
CA LEU A 154 11.00 0.59 -9.22
C LEU A 154 9.84 -0.41 -9.34
N SER A 155 8.71 0.05 -9.88
CA SER A 155 7.58 -0.81 -10.26
C SER A 155 7.71 -1.23 -11.71
N VAL A 156 7.58 -2.52 -11.97
CA VAL A 156 7.66 -3.09 -13.32
C VAL A 156 6.26 -3.23 -13.89
N SER A 157 5.87 -2.28 -14.72
CA SER A 157 4.57 -2.23 -15.40
C SER A 157 4.66 -2.40 -16.92
N ALA A 158 5.85 -2.16 -17.48
CA ALA A 158 6.14 -2.24 -18.91
C ALA A 158 7.49 -2.93 -19.18
N PRO A 159 7.76 -3.42 -20.40
CA PRO A 159 9.04 -4.06 -20.74
C PRO A 159 10.27 -3.20 -20.44
N VAL A 160 10.18 -1.88 -20.61
CA VAL A 160 11.28 -0.94 -20.31
C VAL A 160 11.61 -0.93 -18.80
N ASP A 161 10.62 -1.05 -17.93
CA ASP A 161 10.82 -1.09 -16.48
C ASP A 161 11.56 -2.39 -16.09
N LEU A 162 11.28 -3.49 -16.77
CA LEU A 162 11.93 -4.78 -16.53
C LEU A 162 13.44 -4.70 -16.81
N GLU A 163 13.85 -4.04 -17.91
CA GLU A 163 15.27 -3.86 -18.21
C GLU A 163 15.94 -2.95 -17.17
N ALA A 164 15.26 -1.88 -16.75
CA ALA A 164 15.75 -1.02 -15.68
C ALA A 164 15.93 -1.79 -14.36
N ALA A 165 14.96 -2.64 -14.00
CA ALA A 165 15.04 -3.48 -12.81
C ALA A 165 16.20 -4.46 -12.87
N ARG A 166 16.41 -5.12 -14.04
CA ARG A 166 17.54 -6.02 -14.27
C ARG A 166 18.89 -5.31 -14.09
N MET A 167 19.03 -4.11 -14.63
CA MET A 167 20.26 -3.31 -14.46
C MET A 167 20.51 -2.94 -13.01
N MET A 168 19.47 -2.55 -12.26
CA MET A 168 19.61 -2.20 -10.84
C MET A 168 19.99 -3.40 -9.98
N LEU A 169 19.40 -4.57 -10.22
CA LEU A 169 19.69 -5.79 -9.46
C LEU A 169 21.12 -6.30 -9.72
N ARG A 170 21.61 -6.25 -10.96
CA ARG A 170 23.00 -6.62 -11.29
C ARG A 170 24.06 -5.77 -10.60
N LYS A 171 23.76 -4.51 -10.28
CA LYS A 171 24.68 -3.61 -9.56
C LYS A 171 24.74 -3.89 -8.05
N LYS A 172 23.78 -4.63 -7.51
CA LYS A 172 23.70 -4.99 -6.08
C LYS A 172 24.24 -6.38 -5.78
N SER A 173 24.52 -7.20 -6.81
CA SER A 173 25.19 -8.50 -6.73
C SER A 173 26.69 -8.37 -6.85
#